data_af46f59cc46d8b847f8fe883f1a8a000
#
_entry.id   af46f59cc46d8b847f8fe883f1a8a000
#
_cell.length_a   1.000
_cell.length_b   1.000
_cell.length_c   1.000
_cell.angle_alpha   90.00
_cell.angle_beta   90.00
_cell.angle_gamma   90.00
#
_symmetry.space_group_name_H-M   'P 1'
#
loop_
_entity.id
_entity.type
_entity.pdbx_description
1 polymer ?
#
loop_
_entity_poly.entity_id
_entity_poly.type
_entity_poly.pdbx_seq_one_letter_code
_entity_poly.pdbx_strand_id
1 'polypeptide(L)'
;RGMTQLPASVRVMTLESQANNRFTQRLKQQLVFNGVVFPTDSSANVRLILAPVSIERLTLSVNSLGQAAEYELNAELKVRLVQLEEGTDTEWSLSGRRVFSNDINSVIATQSEETTQRQELENDLIRKLMNRLEKAQLN
;
A
#
# COMPACT_ATOMS: atom_id res chain seq x y z
N ARG A 1 -1.42 -22.88 -1.90
CA ARG A 1 -0.86 -22.75 -0.74
C ARG A 1 -1.67 -21.99 0.22
N GLY A 2 -2.01 -22.58 1.17
CA GLY A 2 -2.87 -21.96 2.11
C GLY A 2 -2.37 -20.61 2.55
N MET A 3 -3.15 -19.96 3.33
CA MET A 3 -2.79 -18.69 3.88
C MET A 3 -1.65 -18.85 4.85
N THR A 4 -0.69 -17.96 4.78
CA THR A 4 0.38 -17.90 5.74
C THR A 4 0.03 -16.83 6.73
N GLN A 5 -0.14 -17.21 7.98
CA GLN A 5 -0.37 -16.22 9.02
C GLN A 5 0.89 -15.42 9.26
N LEU A 6 0.73 -14.18 9.66
CA LEU A 6 1.87 -13.36 10.03
C LEU A 6 2.53 -13.91 11.27
N PRO A 7 3.83 -13.62 11.46
CA PRO A 7 4.55 -14.04 12.67
C PRO A 7 3.85 -13.57 13.94
N ALA A 8 3.94 -14.37 14.98
CA ALA A 8 3.29 -14.03 16.25
C ALA A 8 3.72 -12.67 16.78
N SER A 9 4.96 -12.27 16.49
CA SER A 9 5.51 -11.00 16.98
C SER A 9 4.76 -9.78 16.45
N VAL A 10 4.05 -9.90 15.33
CA VAL A 10 3.34 -8.77 14.73
C VAL A 10 1.83 -8.99 14.65
N ARG A 11 1.30 -10.02 15.33
CA ARG A 11 -0.12 -10.30 15.24
C ARG A 11 -1.01 -9.46 16.14
N VAL A 12 -0.44 -8.83 17.15
CA VAL A 12 -1.20 -7.94 18.03
C VAL A 12 -0.63 -6.56 17.85
N MET A 13 -1.38 -5.67 17.21
CA MET A 13 -0.83 -4.37 16.85
C MET A 13 -1.89 -3.28 16.91
N THR A 14 -1.43 -2.04 16.97
CA THR A 14 -2.26 -0.88 16.69
C THR A 14 -1.88 -0.36 15.32
N LEU A 15 -2.87 0.21 14.64
CA LEU A 15 -2.67 0.79 13.31
C LEU A 15 -2.97 2.28 13.38
N GLU A 16 -1.98 3.09 13.04
CA GLU A 16 -2.12 4.54 12.94
C GLU A 16 -1.92 4.91 11.47
N SER A 17 -2.94 5.45 10.83
CA SER A 17 -2.88 5.64 9.40
C SER A 17 -3.28 7.07 9.02
N GLN A 18 -2.46 7.69 8.18
CA GLN A 18 -2.79 8.94 7.51
C GLN A 18 -3.21 8.68 6.07
N ALA A 19 -3.23 7.41 5.64
CA ALA A 19 -3.73 7.03 4.32
C ALA A 19 -5.26 7.18 4.31
N ASN A 20 -5.84 7.22 3.10
CA ASN A 20 -7.28 7.38 3.01
C ASN A 20 -8.00 6.18 3.61
N ASN A 21 -9.27 6.40 3.93
CA ASN A 21 -10.03 5.39 4.66
C ASN A 21 -10.19 4.09 3.88
N ARG A 22 -10.37 4.18 2.56
CA ARG A 22 -10.53 2.98 1.75
C ARG A 22 -9.28 2.12 1.78
N PHE A 23 -8.11 2.74 1.63
CA PHE A 23 -6.84 2.01 1.70
C PHE A 23 -6.68 1.38 3.07
N THR A 24 -6.91 2.16 4.12
CA THR A 24 -6.75 1.70 5.50
C THR A 24 -7.64 0.51 5.80
N GLN A 25 -8.91 0.56 5.36
CA GLN A 25 -9.83 -0.53 5.62
C GLN A 25 -9.44 -1.80 4.86
N ARG A 26 -8.98 -1.66 3.63
CA ARG A 26 -8.53 -2.82 2.85
C ARG A 26 -7.30 -3.44 3.48
N LEU A 27 -6.38 -2.61 3.96
CA LEU A 27 -5.21 -3.13 4.66
C LEU A 27 -5.63 -3.86 5.93
N LYS A 28 -6.54 -3.26 6.71
CA LYS A 28 -7.02 -3.91 7.92
C LYS A 28 -7.63 -5.28 7.64
N GLN A 29 -8.42 -5.38 6.56
CA GLN A 29 -9.02 -6.65 6.18
C GLN A 29 -7.95 -7.69 5.90
N GLN A 30 -6.89 -7.32 5.19
CA GLN A 30 -5.79 -8.24 4.91
C GLN A 30 -5.06 -8.63 6.19
N LEU A 31 -4.86 -7.68 7.08
CA LEU A 31 -4.18 -7.97 8.35
C LEU A 31 -5.00 -8.96 9.18
N VAL A 32 -6.30 -8.71 9.31
CA VAL A 32 -7.18 -9.61 10.07
C VAL A 32 -7.22 -11.00 9.43
N PHE A 33 -7.28 -11.04 8.10
CA PHE A 33 -7.28 -12.31 7.37
C PHE A 33 -6.03 -13.12 7.68
N ASN A 34 -4.92 -12.45 7.97
CA ASN A 34 -3.65 -13.10 8.26
C ASN A 34 -3.38 -13.21 9.77
N GLY A 35 -4.40 -13.07 10.59
CA GLY A 35 -4.31 -13.38 12.00
C GLY A 35 -4.05 -12.22 12.93
N VAL A 36 -4.07 -10.99 12.42
CA VAL A 36 -3.81 -9.81 13.25
C VAL A 36 -5.04 -9.46 14.08
N VAL A 37 -4.79 -9.09 15.33
CA VAL A 37 -5.81 -8.63 16.26
C VAL A 37 -5.47 -7.19 16.65
N PHE A 38 -6.50 -6.34 16.64
CA PHE A 38 -6.36 -4.94 17.06
C PHE A 38 -7.04 -4.81 18.42
N PRO A 39 -6.25 -4.84 19.51
CA PRO A 39 -6.86 -4.78 20.84
C PRO A 39 -7.44 -3.39 21.12
N THR A 40 -8.43 -3.35 22.00
CA THR A 40 -9.05 -2.08 22.41
C THR A 40 -8.33 -1.45 23.58
N ASP A 41 -7.40 -2.18 24.21
CA ASP A 41 -6.59 -1.65 25.30
C ASP A 41 -5.17 -1.36 24.78
N SER A 42 -4.24 -1.12 25.70
CA SER A 42 -2.87 -0.78 25.32
C SER A 42 -1.94 -1.99 25.35
N SER A 43 -2.49 -3.18 25.12
CA SER A 43 -1.69 -4.40 25.21
C SER A 43 -0.84 -4.68 23.97
N ALA A 44 -1.02 -3.92 22.90
CA ALA A 44 -0.28 -4.17 21.66
C ALA A 44 1.19 -3.80 21.82
N ASN A 45 2.07 -4.73 21.47
CA ASN A 45 3.50 -4.48 21.45
C ASN A 45 3.95 -3.77 20.16
N VAL A 46 3.13 -3.83 19.13
CA VAL A 46 3.52 -3.35 17.82
C VAL A 46 2.62 -2.20 17.40
N ARG A 47 3.24 -1.15 16.86
CA ARG A 47 2.51 -0.04 16.26
C ARG A 47 2.91 0.02 14.79
N LEU A 48 1.91 -0.05 13.92
CA LEU A 48 2.11 0.10 12.48
C LEU A 48 1.61 1.48 12.08
N ILE A 49 2.50 2.29 11.55
CA ILE A 49 2.21 3.71 11.26
C ILE A 49 2.36 3.94 9.77
N LEU A 50 1.29 4.41 9.14
CA LEU A 50 1.28 4.67 7.71
C LEU A 50 1.25 6.16 7.43
N ALA A 51 2.10 6.61 6.51
CA ALA A 51 2.01 7.94 5.94
C ALA A 51 0.92 7.93 4.86
N PRO A 52 0.55 9.10 4.32
CA PRO A 52 -0.39 9.13 3.20
C PRO A 52 0.18 8.40 1.99
N VAL A 53 -0.69 7.72 1.23
CA VAL A 53 -0.29 7.14 -0.04
C VAL A 53 -0.15 8.27 -1.05
N SER A 54 0.99 8.33 -1.71
CA SER A 54 1.27 9.32 -2.74
C SER A 54 1.25 8.63 -4.09
N ILE A 55 0.42 9.11 -5.01
CA ILE A 55 0.39 8.61 -6.38
C ILE A 55 0.51 9.80 -7.32
N GLU A 56 1.57 9.79 -8.12
CA GLU A 56 1.85 10.87 -9.05
C GLU A 56 1.67 10.37 -10.48
N ARG A 57 0.99 11.16 -11.31
CA ARG A 57 0.82 10.83 -12.72
C ARG A 57 1.77 11.65 -13.57
N LEU A 58 2.48 10.97 -14.47
CA LEU A 58 3.40 11.59 -15.42
C LEU A 58 2.99 11.19 -16.82
N THR A 59 3.26 12.06 -17.80
CA THR A 59 3.11 11.69 -19.19
C THR A 59 4.34 10.89 -19.60
N LEU A 60 4.12 9.65 -20.01
CA LEU A 60 5.22 8.75 -20.37
C LEU A 60 5.61 8.91 -21.82
N SER A 61 4.62 9.07 -22.72
CA SER A 61 4.90 9.23 -24.14
C SER A 61 3.85 10.12 -24.77
N VAL A 62 4.22 10.70 -25.93
CA VAL A 62 3.32 11.53 -26.71
C VAL A 62 3.24 10.99 -28.12
N ASN A 63 2.14 11.30 -28.82
CA ASN A 63 1.98 10.91 -30.21
C ASN A 63 2.57 11.99 -31.13
N SER A 64 2.40 11.81 -32.43
CA SER A 64 2.99 12.73 -33.42
C SER A 64 2.39 14.12 -33.35
N LEU A 65 1.24 14.30 -32.70
CA LEU A 65 0.59 15.60 -32.54
C LEU A 65 0.92 16.25 -31.20
N GLY A 66 1.81 15.63 -30.42
CA GLY A 66 2.17 16.16 -29.11
C GLY A 66 1.15 15.85 -28.02
N GLN A 67 0.15 15.01 -28.30
CA GLN A 67 -0.83 14.62 -27.28
C GLN A 67 -0.29 13.44 -26.47
N ALA A 68 -0.65 13.41 -25.19
CA ALA A 68 -0.24 12.29 -24.34
C ALA A 68 -0.78 10.99 -24.92
N ALA A 69 0.11 10.01 -25.11
CA ALA A 69 -0.24 8.68 -25.59
C ALA A 69 -0.30 7.69 -24.45
N GLU A 70 0.61 7.82 -23.48
CA GLU A 70 0.66 6.95 -22.32
C GLU A 70 0.95 7.74 -21.08
N TYR A 71 0.34 7.33 -19.98
CA TYR A 71 0.59 7.89 -18.66
C TYR A 71 1.26 6.86 -17.77
N GLU A 72 2.04 7.35 -16.86
CA GLU A 72 2.67 6.53 -15.84
C GLU A 72 2.22 7.00 -14.47
N LEU A 73 1.84 6.06 -13.61
CA LEU A 73 1.51 6.35 -12.22
C LEU A 73 2.61 5.78 -11.35
N ASN A 74 3.14 6.62 -10.46
CA ASN A 74 4.15 6.21 -9.50
C ASN A 74 3.60 6.39 -8.11
N ALA A 75 3.58 5.32 -7.33
CA ALA A 75 3.04 5.32 -5.99
C ALA A 75 4.15 5.13 -4.97
N GLU A 76 3.97 5.76 -3.82
CA GLU A 76 4.90 5.58 -2.70
C GLU A 76 4.12 5.57 -1.40
N LEU A 77 4.53 4.71 -0.48
CA LEU A 77 3.97 4.65 0.87
C LEU A 77 5.12 4.45 1.85
N LYS A 78 5.21 5.34 2.83
CA LYS A 78 6.17 5.19 3.90
C LYS A 78 5.47 4.59 5.10
N VAL A 79 6.12 3.59 5.70
CA VAL A 79 5.57 2.80 6.79
C VAL A 79 6.59 2.71 7.89
N ARG A 80 6.15 2.87 9.14
CA ARG A 80 7.01 2.62 10.30
C ARG A 80 6.43 1.46 11.10
N LEU A 81 7.30 0.55 11.48
CA LEU A 81 6.94 -0.55 12.36
C LEU A 81 7.71 -0.37 13.66
N VAL A 82 6.97 -0.09 14.71
CA VAL A 82 7.57 0.12 16.05
C VAL A 82 7.24 -1.10 16.89
N GLN A 83 8.29 -1.76 17.38
CA GLN A 83 8.14 -2.92 18.26
C GLN A 83 8.65 -2.50 19.64
N LEU A 84 7.71 -2.32 20.57
CA LEU A 84 8.01 -1.68 21.84
C LEU A 84 8.93 -2.50 22.72
N GLU A 85 8.68 -3.80 22.85
CA GLU A 85 9.49 -4.65 23.69
C GLU A 85 10.91 -4.80 23.17
N GLU A 86 11.03 -4.91 21.86
CA GLU A 86 12.33 -5.07 21.20
C GLU A 86 13.08 -3.74 21.09
N GLY A 87 12.37 -2.63 21.29
CA GLY A 87 12.96 -1.31 21.14
C GLY A 87 13.37 -0.96 19.72
N THR A 88 12.69 -1.53 18.73
CA THR A 88 13.01 -1.29 17.33
C THR A 88 12.01 -0.35 16.68
N ASP A 89 12.47 0.43 15.72
CA ASP A 89 11.67 1.36 14.96
C ASP A 89 12.20 1.29 13.52
N THR A 90 11.49 0.54 12.69
CA THR A 90 11.93 0.28 11.32
C THR A 90 11.06 1.06 10.36
N GLU A 91 11.70 1.72 9.40
CA GLU A 91 10.96 2.46 8.38
C GLU A 91 11.15 1.79 7.03
N TRP A 92 10.04 1.63 6.31
CA TRP A 92 10.05 1.08 4.95
C TRP A 92 9.47 2.11 4.00
N SER A 93 10.04 2.15 2.80
CA SER A 93 9.47 2.92 1.70
C SER A 93 9.04 1.93 0.62
N LEU A 94 7.74 1.85 0.41
CA LEU A 94 7.15 0.93 -0.55
C LEU A 94 6.73 1.71 -1.77
N SER A 95 6.96 1.17 -2.96
CA SER A 95 6.65 1.87 -4.18
C SER A 95 6.05 0.93 -5.21
N GLY A 96 5.36 1.52 -6.19
CA GLY A 96 4.79 0.78 -7.29
C GLY A 96 4.67 1.67 -8.50
N ARG A 97 4.51 1.05 -9.66
CA ARG A 97 4.46 1.77 -10.93
C ARG A 97 3.47 1.07 -11.84
N ARG A 98 2.64 1.87 -12.53
CA ARG A 98 1.70 1.35 -13.52
C ARG A 98 1.68 2.29 -14.72
N VAL A 99 1.47 1.71 -15.90
CA VAL A 99 1.38 2.47 -17.14
C VAL A 99 0.02 2.16 -17.76
N PHE A 100 -0.62 3.18 -18.31
CA PHE A 100 -1.87 2.98 -19.03
C PHE A 100 -1.95 3.94 -20.21
N SER A 101 -2.75 3.53 -21.21
CA SER A 101 -2.89 4.30 -22.44
C SER A 101 -3.91 5.41 -22.28
N ASN A 102 -3.64 6.54 -22.95
CA ASN A 102 -4.60 7.62 -23.05
C ASN A 102 -5.43 7.38 -24.32
N ASP A 103 -6.74 7.27 -24.15
CA ASP A 103 -7.65 7.16 -25.30
C ASP A 103 -8.03 8.57 -25.72
N ILE A 104 -7.40 9.06 -26.77
CA ILE A 104 -7.62 10.45 -27.20
C ILE A 104 -9.05 10.67 -27.71
N ASN A 105 -9.79 9.60 -27.97
CA ASN A 105 -11.17 9.69 -28.43
C ASN A 105 -12.18 9.61 -27.28
N SER A 106 -11.75 9.32 -26.06
CA SER A 106 -12.66 9.16 -24.94
C SER A 106 -11.99 9.51 -23.62
N VAL A 107 -12.29 10.70 -23.11
CA VAL A 107 -11.79 11.12 -21.81
C VAL A 107 -12.31 10.19 -20.71
N ILE A 108 -13.55 9.75 -20.85
CA ILE A 108 -14.17 8.88 -19.84
C ILE A 108 -13.43 7.54 -19.77
N ALA A 109 -13.07 6.98 -20.92
CA ALA A 109 -12.34 5.70 -20.96
C ALA A 109 -10.98 5.85 -20.27
N THR A 110 -10.27 6.95 -20.54
CA THR A 110 -8.98 7.18 -19.92
C THR A 110 -9.11 7.35 -18.41
N GLN A 111 -10.13 8.10 -17.96
CA GLN A 111 -10.35 8.29 -16.51
C GLN A 111 -10.70 6.98 -15.83
N SER A 112 -11.50 6.16 -16.48
CA SER A 112 -11.86 4.85 -15.92
C SER A 112 -10.63 3.96 -15.79
N GLU A 113 -9.78 3.99 -16.81
CA GLU A 113 -8.54 3.20 -16.77
C GLU A 113 -7.60 3.70 -15.69
N GLU A 114 -7.49 5.01 -15.53
CA GLU A 114 -6.64 5.57 -14.48
C GLU A 114 -7.13 5.15 -13.09
N THR A 115 -8.45 5.19 -12.87
CA THR A 115 -9.02 4.77 -11.60
C THR A 115 -8.68 3.32 -11.31
N THR A 116 -8.81 2.46 -12.31
CA THR A 116 -8.47 1.04 -12.16
C THR A 116 -7.01 0.87 -11.79
N GLN A 117 -6.11 1.57 -12.49
CA GLN A 117 -4.69 1.42 -12.24
C GLN A 117 -4.28 1.97 -10.87
N ARG A 118 -4.95 3.04 -10.41
CA ARG A 118 -4.69 3.55 -9.06
C ARG A 118 -5.10 2.54 -7.99
N GLN A 119 -6.22 1.86 -8.19
CA GLN A 119 -6.64 0.81 -7.27
C GLN A 119 -5.67 -0.36 -7.27
N GLU A 120 -5.17 -0.74 -8.45
CA GLU A 120 -4.20 -1.81 -8.54
C GLU A 120 -2.88 -1.45 -7.86
N LEU A 121 -2.48 -0.17 -7.95
CA LEU A 121 -1.30 0.29 -7.22
C LEU A 121 -1.48 0.18 -5.72
N GLU A 122 -2.67 0.55 -5.22
CA GLU A 122 -2.95 0.42 -3.80
C GLU A 122 -2.87 -1.05 -3.37
N ASN A 123 -3.41 -1.95 -4.20
CA ASN A 123 -3.30 -3.38 -3.92
C ASN A 123 -1.85 -3.85 -3.91
N ASP A 124 -1.04 -3.34 -4.85
CA ASP A 124 0.39 -3.65 -4.90
C ASP A 124 1.10 -3.23 -3.61
N LEU A 125 0.78 -2.02 -3.12
CA LEU A 125 1.39 -1.51 -1.90
C LEU A 125 1.00 -2.36 -0.69
N ILE A 126 -0.26 -2.77 -0.61
CA ILE A 126 -0.72 -3.63 0.48
C ILE A 126 0.02 -4.96 0.43
N ARG A 127 0.14 -5.55 -0.75
CA ARG A 127 0.84 -6.83 -0.89
C ARG A 127 2.30 -6.70 -0.46
N LYS A 128 2.96 -5.61 -0.85
CA LYS A 128 4.35 -5.39 -0.47
C LYS A 128 4.49 -5.20 1.04
N LEU A 129 3.54 -4.50 1.65
CA LEU A 129 3.55 -4.32 3.09
C LEU A 129 3.39 -5.65 3.81
N MET A 130 2.44 -6.48 3.34
CA MET A 130 2.22 -7.78 3.95
C MET A 130 3.49 -8.63 3.85
N ASN A 131 4.20 -8.57 2.72
CA ASN A 131 5.46 -9.29 2.57
C ASN A 131 6.51 -8.82 3.56
N ARG A 132 6.59 -7.50 3.80
CA ARG A 132 7.54 -6.97 4.78
C ARG A 132 7.20 -7.44 6.18
N LEU A 133 5.92 -7.45 6.52
CA LEU A 133 5.49 -7.91 7.85
C LEU A 133 5.77 -9.39 8.06
N GLU A 134 5.60 -10.20 7.01
CA GLU A 134 5.92 -11.62 7.08
C GLU A 134 7.38 -11.86 7.47
N LYS A 135 8.26 -10.98 7.03
CA LYS A 135 9.69 -11.16 7.23
C LYS A 135 10.21 -10.40 8.44
N ALA A 136 9.37 -9.65 9.13
CA ALA A 136 9.81 -8.75 10.18
C ALA A 136 10.48 -9.47 11.33
N GLN A 137 10.02 -10.67 11.66
CA GLN A 137 10.59 -11.38 12.79
C GLN A 137 11.88 -12.11 12.44
N LEU A 138 12.25 -12.13 11.16
CA LEU A 138 13.48 -12.78 10.74
C LEU A 138 14.72 -11.92 10.99
N ASN A 139 14.51 -10.68 11.44
CA ASN A 139 15.63 -9.74 11.67
C ASN A 139 16.00 -9.65 13.14
#